data_82f5d8c710cb2f31872a5da9f3c28e72
#
_entry.id   82f5d8c710cb2f31872a5da9f3c28e72
#
_cell.length_a   1.000
_cell.length_b   1.000
_cell.length_c   1.000
_cell.angle_alpha   90.00
_cell.angle_beta   90.00
_cell.angle_gamma   90.00
#
_symmetry.space_group_name_H-M   'P 1'
#
loop_
_entity.id
_entity.type
_entity.pdbx_description
1 polymer ?
#
loop_
_entity_poly.entity_id
_entity_poly.type
_entity_poly.pdbx_seq_one_letter_code
_entity_poly.pdbx_strand_id
1 'polypeptide(L)'
;MITATDLEVRAGARTLLAIDGAALRIQPGDRIGLVGRNGAGKTTTMRILAGEGEPYAGAVERTGEVGYLPQDPREGDLDMLARDRVLSARGLDTLLTDLEKQQTIMAEVADDTARDKAVKRYGQLEERFAALGGYAAESEAGRICASLGLPERILTQPLRTLSGGQRRRVELSRILFAASDTGSGSDTTLLLDEPTNHLDADSIGWLRTFLQNHTGGLVVISHNVELLDDVVNRVWFLDAVRGEADVYNMSWQKYLDARATDEQRRRRERANAEKKASALRTQAAKMGAKATKAVAAQNMLRRAERMIAELDDERVADKVAKIRFPTPAVCGRTPLVGKGLTKTYGSLEIFTGVDLAIDKGSRVVVLGLNGAGKTTLLRILAGTEAADAGAIEPGHGLKLGYFAQEHDTIDGLASVWENIRHAAPDTGEQELRSLLGAFMFTGPQLDQPAGTLSGGEKTRLALAGLVASTANVLLLDEPTNNLDPASREQVLDALRSYQGAVVLVTHDPGAAEALDPQRVVLLPDGTEDYWSEEYRDLIELA
;
A
#
# COMPACT_ATOMS: atom_id res chain seq x y z
N MET A 1 -9.05 9.29 22.18
CA MET A 1 -10.35 8.65 21.85
C MET A 1 -10.95 9.33 20.64
N ILE A 2 -11.53 8.58 19.71
CA ILE A 2 -12.23 9.13 18.52
C ILE A 2 -13.64 8.56 18.47
N THR A 3 -14.64 9.42 18.21
CA THR A 3 -16.03 9.01 18.03
C THR A 3 -16.56 9.61 16.73
N ALA A 4 -16.98 8.77 15.79
CA ALA A 4 -17.60 9.17 14.54
C ALA A 4 -19.09 8.79 14.58
N THR A 5 -19.98 9.77 14.44
CA THR A 5 -21.42 9.61 14.53
C THR A 5 -22.06 9.94 13.20
N ASP A 6 -22.97 9.09 12.73
CA ASP A 6 -23.69 9.24 11.45
C ASP A 6 -22.78 9.55 10.26
N LEU A 7 -21.62 8.88 10.26
CA LEU A 7 -20.54 9.16 9.33
C LEU A 7 -20.89 8.75 7.91
N GLU A 8 -20.85 9.71 6.97
CA GLU A 8 -20.90 9.43 5.55
C GLU A 8 -19.61 9.86 4.86
N VAL A 9 -19.00 8.91 4.15
CA VAL A 9 -17.75 9.09 3.38
C VAL A 9 -18.05 8.91 1.91
N ARG A 10 -17.63 9.87 1.07
CA ARG A 10 -17.82 9.82 -0.38
C ARG A 10 -16.51 10.01 -1.14
N ALA A 11 -16.44 9.43 -2.33
CA ALA A 11 -15.46 9.75 -3.35
C ALA A 11 -16.20 10.27 -4.59
N GLY A 12 -16.17 11.59 -4.79
CA GLY A 12 -16.98 12.25 -5.80
C GLY A 12 -18.48 11.99 -5.57
N ALA A 13 -19.17 11.43 -6.55
CA ALA A 13 -20.60 11.10 -6.46
C ALA A 13 -20.89 9.74 -5.77
N ARG A 14 -19.86 8.93 -5.50
CA ARG A 14 -20.02 7.58 -4.94
C ARG A 14 -19.94 7.60 -3.42
N THR A 15 -20.96 7.09 -2.74
CA THR A 15 -20.90 6.79 -1.30
C THR A 15 -20.02 5.56 -1.08
N LEU A 16 -18.99 5.72 -0.26
CA LEU A 16 -18.07 4.65 0.14
C LEU A 16 -18.50 4.01 1.45
N LEU A 17 -19.01 4.85 2.38
CA LEU A 17 -19.42 4.43 3.70
C LEU A 17 -20.57 5.35 4.16
N ALA A 18 -21.64 4.76 4.65
CA ALA A 18 -22.71 5.46 5.36
C ALA A 18 -23.07 4.66 6.62
N ILE A 19 -23.00 5.31 7.77
CA ILE A 19 -23.31 4.71 9.06
C ILE A 19 -24.47 5.49 9.65
N ASP A 20 -25.68 4.94 9.55
CA ASP A 20 -26.89 5.57 10.06
C ASP A 20 -27.21 5.05 11.47
N GLY A 21 -27.40 5.97 12.43
CA GLY A 21 -27.86 5.66 13.78
C GLY A 21 -26.84 4.87 14.64
N ALA A 22 -25.62 4.72 14.19
CA ALA A 22 -24.54 4.07 14.92
C ALA A 22 -23.30 4.96 15.03
N ALA A 23 -22.43 4.67 15.98
CA ALA A 23 -21.16 5.39 16.14
C ALA A 23 -19.99 4.42 16.06
N LEU A 24 -18.98 4.74 15.23
CA LEU A 24 -17.68 4.11 15.31
C LEU A 24 -16.89 4.77 16.45
N ARG A 25 -16.43 3.96 17.39
CA ARG A 25 -15.70 4.45 18.56
C ARG A 25 -14.36 3.74 18.66
N ILE A 26 -13.32 4.55 18.89
CA ILE A 26 -11.95 4.10 19.17
C ILE A 26 -11.62 4.57 20.58
N GLN A 27 -11.49 3.61 21.49
CA GLN A 27 -11.18 3.87 22.90
C GLN A 27 -9.76 3.41 23.21
N PRO A 28 -9.15 3.90 24.30
CA PRO A 28 -7.89 3.33 24.79
C PRO A 28 -7.99 1.81 24.95
N GLY A 29 -6.96 1.10 24.49
CA GLY A 29 -6.92 -0.37 24.47
C GLY A 29 -7.67 -1.04 23.29
N ASP A 30 -8.46 -0.29 22.50
CA ASP A 30 -9.00 -0.82 21.24
C ASP A 30 -7.87 -0.94 20.21
N ARG A 31 -7.72 -2.13 19.64
CA ARG A 31 -6.80 -2.43 18.53
C ARG A 31 -7.61 -2.97 17.35
N ILE A 32 -7.93 -2.06 16.45
CA ILE A 32 -8.90 -2.27 15.38
C ILE A 32 -8.19 -2.53 14.06
N GLY A 33 -8.45 -3.67 13.45
CA GLY A 33 -8.10 -3.94 12.05
C GLY A 33 -9.18 -3.38 11.13
N LEU A 34 -8.83 -2.37 10.30
CA LEU A 34 -9.74 -1.83 9.30
C LEU A 34 -9.53 -2.56 7.99
N VAL A 35 -10.49 -3.40 7.61
CA VAL A 35 -10.39 -4.27 6.45
C VAL A 35 -11.52 -4.04 5.47
N GLY A 36 -11.33 -4.43 4.25
CA GLY A 36 -12.27 -4.27 3.15
C GLY A 36 -11.54 -4.31 1.81
N ARG A 37 -12.28 -4.41 0.74
CA ARG A 37 -11.71 -4.45 -0.62
C ARG A 37 -11.00 -3.13 -0.96
N ASN A 38 -10.12 -3.17 -1.96
CA ASN A 38 -9.54 -1.96 -2.51
C ASN A 38 -10.65 -1.08 -3.11
N GLY A 39 -10.59 0.22 -2.82
CA GLY A 39 -11.66 1.17 -3.16
C GLY A 39 -12.89 1.14 -2.23
N ALA A 40 -12.86 0.40 -1.11
CA ALA A 40 -13.91 0.42 -0.09
C ALA A 40 -13.89 1.69 0.80
N GLY A 41 -12.91 2.57 0.59
CA GLY A 41 -12.82 3.81 1.36
C GLY A 41 -12.00 3.72 2.65
N LYS A 42 -11.19 2.66 2.85
CA LYS A 42 -10.34 2.49 4.05
C LYS A 42 -9.49 3.72 4.34
N THR A 43 -8.61 4.10 3.40
CA THR A 43 -7.72 5.26 3.52
C THR A 43 -8.49 6.58 3.68
N THR A 44 -9.61 6.75 2.93
CA THR A 44 -10.45 7.95 3.06
C THR A 44 -11.08 8.05 4.44
N THR A 45 -11.59 6.94 4.98
CA THR A 45 -12.12 6.87 6.35
C THR A 45 -11.04 7.19 7.37
N MET A 46 -9.83 6.63 7.23
CA MET A 46 -8.69 6.93 8.11
C MET A 46 -8.33 8.42 8.10
N ARG A 47 -8.27 9.05 6.92
CA ARG A 47 -8.00 10.49 6.78
C ARG A 47 -9.04 11.35 7.49
N ILE A 48 -10.33 11.00 7.37
CA ILE A 48 -11.41 11.69 8.04
C ILE A 48 -11.30 11.50 9.57
N LEU A 49 -11.04 10.28 10.05
CA LEU A 49 -10.82 10.00 11.46
C LEU A 49 -9.59 10.75 12.00
N ALA A 50 -8.55 10.94 11.21
CA ALA A 50 -7.35 11.70 11.56
C ALA A 50 -7.59 13.23 11.62
N GLY A 51 -8.61 13.74 10.95
CA GLY A 51 -8.87 15.18 10.81
C GLY A 51 -8.20 15.83 9.59
N GLU A 52 -7.67 15.02 8.68
CA GLU A 52 -7.09 15.48 7.42
C GLU A 52 -8.11 15.49 6.27
N GLY A 53 -9.36 15.24 6.55
CA GLY A 53 -10.49 15.28 5.63
C GLY A 53 -11.77 15.57 6.36
N GLU A 54 -12.76 16.10 5.63
CA GLU A 54 -14.10 16.34 6.15
C GLU A 54 -15.03 15.22 5.73
N PRO A 55 -15.92 14.73 6.64
CA PRO A 55 -16.99 13.81 6.26
C PRO A 55 -17.99 14.51 5.35
N TYR A 56 -18.64 13.75 4.47
CA TYR A 56 -19.75 14.31 3.68
C TYR A 56 -20.97 14.62 4.55
N ALA A 57 -21.25 13.78 5.54
CA ALA A 57 -22.25 13.99 6.58
C ALA A 57 -21.77 13.34 7.88
N GLY A 58 -22.40 13.72 9.00
CA GLY A 58 -22.04 13.25 10.34
C GLY A 58 -20.96 14.11 10.99
N ALA A 59 -20.47 13.64 12.13
CA ALA A 59 -19.44 14.34 12.91
C ALA A 59 -18.38 13.39 13.44
N VAL A 60 -17.14 13.88 13.54
CA VAL A 60 -16.01 13.15 14.15
C VAL A 60 -15.42 13.98 15.28
N GLU A 61 -15.61 13.49 16.50
CA GLU A 61 -15.04 14.09 17.70
C GLU A 61 -13.75 13.38 18.08
N ARG A 62 -12.71 14.15 18.41
CA ARG A 62 -11.38 13.67 18.80
C ARG A 62 -11.02 14.20 20.15
N THR A 63 -10.63 13.32 21.08
CA THR A 63 -10.15 13.68 22.41
C THR A 63 -8.75 13.09 22.56
N GLY A 64 -7.77 13.94 22.89
CA GLY A 64 -6.35 13.57 22.95
C GLY A 64 -5.66 13.69 21.58
N GLU A 65 -4.42 13.25 21.53
CA GLU A 65 -3.59 13.31 20.34
C GLU A 65 -3.89 12.18 19.36
N VAL A 66 -3.72 12.46 18.08
CA VAL A 66 -3.90 11.48 16.99
C VAL A 66 -2.61 11.43 16.17
N GLY A 67 -1.97 10.25 16.16
CA GLY A 67 -0.86 9.95 15.28
C GLY A 67 -1.38 9.29 14.00
N TYR A 68 -1.23 9.93 12.86
CA TYR A 68 -1.69 9.38 11.59
C TYR A 68 -0.53 9.14 10.62
N LEU A 69 -0.40 7.90 10.15
CA LEU A 69 0.47 7.50 9.06
C LEU A 69 -0.38 7.28 7.80
N PRO A 70 -0.33 8.19 6.81
CA PRO A 70 -0.99 7.99 5.54
C PRO A 70 -0.26 6.96 4.67
N GLN A 71 -0.95 6.40 3.69
CA GLN A 71 -0.35 5.48 2.70
C GLN A 71 0.80 6.16 1.94
N ASP A 72 0.62 7.43 1.52
CA ASP A 72 1.65 8.29 0.95
C ASP A 72 1.94 9.45 1.93
N PRO A 73 3.11 9.49 2.58
CA PRO A 73 3.45 10.61 3.45
C PRO A 73 3.56 11.88 2.61
N ARG A 74 2.79 12.89 3.00
CA ARG A 74 2.84 14.20 2.34
C ARG A 74 4.22 14.81 2.51
N GLU A 75 4.66 15.52 1.50
CA GLU A 75 5.89 16.29 1.51
C GLU A 75 5.78 17.41 2.56
N GLY A 76 6.51 17.25 3.66
CA GLY A 76 6.80 18.32 4.59
C GLY A 76 7.96 19.17 4.06
N ASP A 77 8.63 19.91 4.94
CA ASP A 77 9.88 20.60 4.59
C ASP A 77 10.95 19.57 4.25
N LEU A 78 11.22 19.40 2.96
CA LEU A 78 12.18 18.42 2.43
C LEU A 78 13.64 18.78 2.79
N ASP A 79 13.92 20.00 3.19
CA ASP A 79 15.24 20.46 3.63
C ASP A 79 15.52 20.16 5.11
N MET A 80 14.48 19.81 5.88
CA MET A 80 14.59 19.39 7.28
C MET A 80 15.40 18.09 7.39
N LEU A 81 16.24 17.99 8.44
CA LEU A 81 16.95 16.75 8.74
C LEU A 81 15.98 15.67 9.25
N ALA A 82 16.27 14.42 8.92
CA ALA A 82 15.43 13.29 9.34
C ALA A 82 15.30 13.21 10.87
N ARG A 83 16.37 13.49 11.64
CA ARG A 83 16.34 13.59 13.10
C ARG A 83 15.34 14.65 13.58
N ASP A 84 15.45 15.84 13.02
CA ASP A 84 14.61 16.98 13.44
C ASP A 84 13.14 16.73 13.11
N ARG A 85 12.88 16.05 11.99
CA ARG A 85 11.54 15.58 11.65
C ARG A 85 10.95 14.63 12.70
N VAL A 86 11.73 13.70 13.24
CA VAL A 86 11.26 12.80 14.31
C VAL A 86 11.04 13.60 15.61
N LEU A 87 11.97 14.45 15.99
CA LEU A 87 11.90 15.25 17.21
C LEU A 87 10.78 16.29 17.19
N SER A 88 10.34 16.72 15.99
CA SER A 88 9.23 17.65 15.82
C SER A 88 7.90 17.11 16.37
N ALA A 89 7.76 15.80 16.52
CA ALA A 89 6.58 15.16 17.10
C ALA A 89 6.26 15.63 18.53
N ARG A 90 7.28 16.03 19.28
CA ARG A 90 7.16 16.60 20.65
C ARG A 90 7.57 18.07 20.70
N GLY A 91 7.75 18.75 19.56
CA GLY A 91 8.18 20.16 19.47
C GLY A 91 9.61 20.42 19.95
N LEU A 92 10.45 19.38 19.96
CA LEU A 92 11.85 19.48 20.41
C LEU A 92 12.76 20.09 19.36
N ASP A 93 12.44 19.95 18.06
CA ASP A 93 13.15 20.53 16.92
C ASP A 93 13.24 22.07 17.03
N THR A 94 12.11 22.74 17.32
CA THR A 94 12.05 24.19 17.48
C THR A 94 12.82 24.65 18.70
N LEU A 95 12.76 23.89 19.81
CA LEU A 95 13.52 24.18 21.02
C LEU A 95 15.03 24.05 20.79
N LEU A 96 15.48 23.02 20.08
CA LEU A 96 16.89 22.83 19.72
C LEU A 96 17.38 23.99 18.83
N THR A 97 16.61 24.34 17.80
CA THR A 97 16.94 25.47 16.93
C THR A 97 17.03 26.80 17.72
N ASP A 98 16.11 27.02 18.66
CA ASP A 98 16.15 28.22 19.49
C ASP A 98 17.33 28.21 20.51
N LEU A 99 17.70 27.05 21.05
CA LEU A 99 18.89 26.90 21.90
C LEU A 99 20.17 27.21 21.11
N GLU A 100 20.33 26.66 19.89
CA GLU A 100 21.46 26.93 19.01
C GLU A 100 21.57 28.42 18.65
N LYS A 101 20.43 29.07 18.34
CA LYS A 101 20.40 30.53 18.12
C LYS A 101 20.87 31.32 19.32
N GLN A 102 20.42 30.96 20.53
CA GLN A 102 20.87 31.68 21.75
C GLN A 102 22.35 31.43 21.99
N GLN A 103 22.87 30.22 21.79
CA GLN A 103 24.31 29.93 21.88
C GLN A 103 25.14 30.76 20.90
N THR A 104 24.69 30.90 19.65
CA THR A 104 25.38 31.75 18.67
C THR A 104 25.40 33.21 19.09
N ILE A 105 24.26 33.74 19.58
CA ILE A 105 24.18 35.12 20.10
C ILE A 105 25.13 35.31 21.30
N MET A 106 25.17 34.36 22.22
CA MET A 106 26.09 34.41 23.37
C MET A 106 27.56 34.40 22.97
N ALA A 107 27.91 33.71 21.85
CA ALA A 107 29.29 33.62 21.38
C ALA A 107 29.73 34.82 20.54
N GLU A 108 28.84 35.40 19.72
CA GLU A 108 29.20 36.36 18.68
C GLU A 108 28.88 37.83 19.05
N VAL A 109 27.93 38.06 19.94
CA VAL A 109 27.48 39.42 20.28
C VAL A 109 28.39 40.10 21.30
N ALA A 110 28.92 41.25 20.92
CA ALA A 110 29.81 42.06 21.77
C ALA A 110 29.08 42.92 22.83
N ASP A 111 27.76 43.10 22.70
CA ASP A 111 26.94 43.88 23.65
C ASP A 111 26.59 43.01 24.87
N ASP A 112 27.07 43.40 26.04
CA ASP A 112 26.84 42.69 27.29
C ASP A 112 25.35 42.60 27.66
N THR A 113 24.54 43.60 27.33
CA THR A 113 23.10 43.60 27.62
C THR A 113 22.35 42.56 26.74
N ALA A 114 22.74 42.45 25.50
CA ALA A 114 22.18 41.46 24.59
C ALA A 114 22.62 40.05 24.95
N ARG A 115 23.89 39.90 25.37
CA ARG A 115 24.44 38.61 25.86
C ARG A 115 23.71 38.14 27.14
N ASP A 116 23.48 39.03 28.12
CA ASP A 116 22.74 38.68 29.35
C ASP A 116 21.29 38.26 29.07
N LYS A 117 20.63 38.89 28.11
CA LYS A 117 19.30 38.47 27.65
C LYS A 117 19.34 37.07 27.00
N ALA A 118 20.35 36.81 26.18
CA ALA A 118 20.50 35.51 25.51
C ALA A 118 20.76 34.39 26.54
N VAL A 119 21.61 34.66 27.59
CA VAL A 119 21.86 33.71 28.69
C VAL A 119 20.57 33.36 29.44
N LYS A 120 19.76 34.37 29.79
CA LYS A 120 18.49 34.14 30.49
C LYS A 120 17.52 33.35 29.61
N ARG A 121 17.46 33.68 28.32
CA ARG A 121 16.59 32.96 27.37
C ARG A 121 17.03 31.52 27.15
N TYR A 122 18.35 31.31 27.03
CA TYR A 122 18.94 29.98 26.94
C TYR A 122 18.57 29.11 28.14
N GLY A 123 18.73 29.62 29.38
CA GLY A 123 18.35 28.90 30.59
C GLY A 123 16.86 28.50 30.62
N GLN A 124 15.97 29.40 30.19
CA GLN A 124 14.52 29.09 30.11
C GLN A 124 14.21 28.00 29.05
N LEU A 125 14.90 28.04 27.90
CA LEU A 125 14.73 27.05 26.85
C LEU A 125 15.31 25.70 27.29
N GLU A 126 16.48 25.69 27.96
CA GLU A 126 17.11 24.48 28.48
C GLU A 126 16.25 23.82 29.57
N GLU A 127 15.69 24.60 30.49
CA GLU A 127 14.76 24.09 31.48
C GLU A 127 13.51 23.45 30.84
N ARG A 128 12.96 24.09 29.80
CA ARG A 128 11.84 23.56 29.05
C ARG A 128 12.22 22.30 28.26
N PHE A 129 13.42 22.29 27.65
CA PHE A 129 13.94 21.13 26.94
C PHE A 129 14.15 19.95 27.91
N ALA A 130 14.73 20.17 29.05
CA ALA A 130 14.90 19.16 30.10
C ALA A 130 13.56 18.65 30.65
N ALA A 131 12.57 19.53 30.85
CA ALA A 131 11.23 19.18 31.33
C ALA A 131 10.48 18.28 30.32
N LEU A 132 10.75 18.42 29.00
CA LEU A 132 10.23 17.56 27.94
C LEU A 132 11.09 16.30 27.73
N GLY A 133 12.06 16.02 28.61
CA GLY A 133 12.94 14.87 28.52
C GLY A 133 13.90 14.90 27.33
N GLY A 134 14.25 16.10 26.83
CA GLY A 134 14.94 16.32 25.56
C GLY A 134 16.21 15.48 25.36
N TYR A 135 17.06 15.35 26.39
CA TYR A 135 18.27 14.50 26.29
C TYR A 135 17.97 13.00 26.16
N ALA A 136 16.91 12.51 26.85
CA ALA A 136 16.45 11.12 26.71
C ALA A 136 15.71 10.91 25.37
N ALA A 137 15.00 11.95 24.90
CA ALA A 137 14.21 11.94 23.68
C ALA A 137 15.06 11.68 22.41
N GLU A 138 16.26 12.27 22.32
CA GLU A 138 17.18 11.98 21.20
C GLU A 138 17.59 10.51 21.16
N SER A 139 17.94 9.95 22.32
CA SER A 139 18.29 8.53 22.42
C SER A 139 17.10 7.62 22.12
N GLU A 140 15.89 8.01 22.55
CA GLU A 140 14.66 7.28 22.31
C GLU A 140 14.30 7.31 20.81
N ALA A 141 14.32 8.50 20.18
CA ALA A 141 14.11 8.67 18.75
C ALA A 141 15.11 7.85 17.93
N GLY A 142 16.41 7.88 18.32
CA GLY A 142 17.46 7.08 17.69
C GLY A 142 17.19 5.58 17.78
N ARG A 143 16.74 5.07 18.94
CA ARG A 143 16.38 3.66 19.11
C ARG A 143 15.19 3.26 18.24
N ILE A 144 14.13 4.07 18.20
CA ILE A 144 12.96 3.81 17.35
C ILE A 144 13.38 3.77 15.88
N CYS A 145 14.17 4.74 15.42
CA CYS A 145 14.68 4.77 14.06
C CYS A 145 15.53 3.53 13.72
N ALA A 146 16.45 3.17 14.61
CA ALA A 146 17.29 1.98 14.43
C ALA A 146 16.44 0.70 14.35
N SER A 147 15.42 0.56 15.21
CA SER A 147 14.49 -0.58 15.21
C SER A 147 13.63 -0.66 13.94
N LEU A 148 13.46 0.46 13.23
CA LEU A 148 12.79 0.52 11.92
C LEU A 148 13.78 0.47 10.74
N GLY A 149 15.02 0.02 10.97
CA GLY A 149 16.04 -0.16 9.93
C GLY A 149 16.57 1.16 9.35
N LEU A 150 16.53 2.27 10.12
CA LEU A 150 17.13 3.55 9.75
C LEU A 150 18.48 3.70 10.47
N PRO A 151 19.62 3.55 9.78
CA PRO A 151 20.93 3.74 10.39
C PRO A 151 21.16 5.22 10.74
N GLU A 152 21.99 5.47 11.77
CA GLU A 152 22.28 6.81 12.32
C GLU A 152 22.68 7.83 11.25
N ARG A 153 23.44 7.40 10.23
CA ARG A 153 23.86 8.25 9.11
C ARG A 153 22.69 8.89 8.34
N ILE A 154 21.50 8.26 8.35
CA ILE A 154 20.30 8.79 7.69
C ILE A 154 19.71 9.93 8.50
N LEU A 155 19.81 9.89 9.83
CA LEU A 155 19.23 10.91 10.71
C LEU A 155 19.85 12.29 10.51
N THR A 156 21.07 12.35 10.00
CA THR A 156 21.79 13.61 9.69
C THR A 156 21.59 14.09 8.26
N GLN A 157 20.75 13.42 7.47
CA GLN A 157 20.48 13.79 6.06
C GLN A 157 19.18 14.57 5.93
N PRO A 158 19.10 15.51 4.96
CA PRO A 158 17.84 16.15 4.60
C PRO A 158 16.86 15.15 3.99
N LEU A 159 15.55 15.31 4.27
CA LEU A 159 14.51 14.41 3.78
C LEU A 159 14.49 14.26 2.24
N ARG A 160 14.86 15.31 1.50
CA ARG A 160 14.94 15.27 0.03
C ARG A 160 15.94 14.25 -0.52
N THR A 161 16.97 13.88 0.25
CA THR A 161 18.01 12.93 -0.17
C THR A 161 17.62 11.48 0.11
N LEU A 162 16.54 11.26 0.87
CA LEU A 162 16.08 9.96 1.26
C LEU A 162 15.18 9.33 0.19
N SER A 163 15.23 8.00 0.06
CA SER A 163 14.26 7.27 -0.75
C SER A 163 12.85 7.38 -0.18
N GLY A 164 11.80 7.11 -0.99
CA GLY A 164 10.41 7.10 -0.53
C GLY A 164 10.19 6.19 0.68
N GLY A 165 10.74 4.97 0.66
CA GLY A 165 10.67 4.04 1.78
C GLY A 165 11.40 4.54 3.04
N GLN A 166 12.55 5.21 2.89
CA GLN A 166 13.26 5.83 4.03
C GLN A 166 12.45 6.99 4.63
N ARG A 167 11.90 7.88 3.79
CA ARG A 167 11.02 8.97 4.25
C ARG A 167 9.81 8.43 5.01
N ARG A 168 9.20 7.36 4.49
CA ARG A 168 8.07 6.70 5.15
C ARG A 168 8.44 6.13 6.52
N ARG A 169 9.61 5.48 6.64
CA ARG A 169 10.13 4.99 7.93
C ARG A 169 10.44 6.12 8.92
N VAL A 170 10.95 7.26 8.44
CA VAL A 170 11.14 8.45 9.28
C VAL A 170 9.80 8.97 9.79
N GLU A 171 8.77 9.03 8.95
CA GLU A 171 7.45 9.49 9.35
C GLU A 171 6.78 8.51 10.34
N LEU A 172 6.91 7.19 10.12
CA LEU A 172 6.48 6.19 11.10
C LEU A 172 7.22 6.37 12.44
N SER A 173 8.56 6.55 12.40
CA SER A 173 9.36 6.82 13.60
C SER A 173 8.86 8.05 14.37
N ARG A 174 8.52 9.13 13.67
CA ARG A 174 7.95 10.35 14.24
C ARG A 174 6.66 10.07 15.01
N ILE A 175 5.74 9.31 14.39
CA ILE A 175 4.43 8.99 14.98
C ILE A 175 4.58 8.10 16.20
N LEU A 176 5.43 7.07 16.13
CA LEU A 176 5.67 6.15 17.24
C LEU A 176 6.42 6.85 18.38
N PHE A 177 7.33 7.79 18.06
CA PHE A 177 8.00 8.61 19.05
C PHE A 177 7.03 9.54 19.79
N ALA A 178 6.03 10.12 19.11
CA ALA A 178 4.96 10.87 19.79
C ALA A 178 4.18 9.96 20.76
N ALA A 179 3.86 8.74 20.32
CA ALA A 179 3.04 7.81 21.10
C ALA A 179 3.77 7.12 22.26
N SER A 180 5.10 7.13 22.27
CA SER A 180 5.92 6.52 23.34
C SER A 180 6.13 7.45 24.55
N ASP A 181 5.63 8.67 24.52
CA ASP A 181 5.70 9.60 25.67
C ASP A 181 4.78 9.13 26.81
N THR A 182 5.38 8.41 27.76
CA THR A 182 4.68 7.89 28.94
C THR A 182 4.45 8.94 30.03
N GLY A 183 5.01 10.15 29.88
CA GLY A 183 5.01 11.18 30.92
C GLY A 183 3.76 12.07 30.94
N SER A 184 3.07 12.23 29.82
CA SER A 184 1.93 13.17 29.70
C SER A 184 0.57 12.53 29.93
N GLY A 185 0.47 11.21 30.17
CA GLY A 185 -0.82 10.52 30.30
C GLY A 185 -1.70 10.65 29.05
N SER A 186 -1.12 10.99 27.90
CA SER A 186 -1.86 11.18 26.68
C SER A 186 -2.10 9.82 26.02
N ASP A 187 -3.35 9.37 26.05
CA ASP A 187 -3.82 8.25 25.26
C ASP A 187 -3.80 8.63 23.77
N THR A 188 -2.61 8.66 23.16
CA THR A 188 -2.47 8.92 21.72
C THR A 188 -3.19 7.84 20.93
N THR A 189 -4.11 8.23 20.06
CA THR A 189 -4.76 7.29 19.15
C THR A 189 -3.93 7.16 17.88
N LEU A 190 -3.48 5.95 17.56
CA LEU A 190 -2.70 5.66 16.35
C LEU A 190 -3.62 5.23 15.21
N LEU A 191 -3.47 5.86 14.06
CA LEU A 191 -4.13 5.53 12.81
C LEU A 191 -3.04 5.21 11.77
N LEU A 192 -2.85 3.91 11.45
CA LEU A 192 -1.72 3.46 10.63
C LEU A 192 -2.23 2.82 9.33
N ASP A 193 -1.91 3.42 8.19
CA ASP A 193 -2.27 2.89 6.87
C ASP A 193 -1.05 2.19 6.25
N GLU A 194 -1.09 0.86 6.18
CA GLU A 194 -0.03 -0.03 5.69
C GLU A 194 1.35 0.25 6.33
N PRO A 195 1.47 0.18 7.67
CA PRO A 195 2.73 0.54 8.35
C PRO A 195 3.87 -0.45 8.09
N THR A 196 3.57 -1.65 7.61
CA THR A 196 4.55 -2.70 7.32
C THR A 196 5.24 -2.55 5.97
N ASN A 197 4.73 -1.70 5.08
CA ASN A 197 5.33 -1.47 3.78
C ASN A 197 6.74 -0.90 3.92
N HIS A 198 7.70 -1.46 3.19
CA HIS A 198 9.13 -1.11 3.20
C HIS A 198 9.87 -1.43 4.51
N LEU A 199 9.29 -2.24 5.40
CA LEU A 199 9.97 -2.78 6.59
C LEU A 199 10.48 -4.20 6.30
N ASP A 200 11.64 -4.53 6.88
CA ASP A 200 12.15 -5.90 6.94
C ASP A 200 11.48 -6.69 8.08
N ALA A 201 11.73 -8.00 8.14
CA ALA A 201 11.11 -8.89 9.12
C ALA A 201 11.41 -8.48 10.58
N ASP A 202 12.64 -8.03 10.86
CA ASP A 202 13.05 -7.59 12.20
C ASP A 202 12.30 -6.33 12.62
N SER A 203 12.21 -5.35 11.72
CA SER A 203 11.46 -4.10 11.94
C SER A 203 9.96 -4.37 12.11
N ILE A 204 9.38 -5.29 11.36
CA ILE A 204 7.98 -5.73 11.53
C ILE A 204 7.78 -6.38 12.90
N GLY A 205 8.69 -7.27 13.33
CA GLY A 205 8.66 -7.92 14.65
C GLY A 205 8.72 -6.90 15.79
N TRP A 206 9.58 -5.89 15.67
CA TRP A 206 9.66 -4.80 16.63
C TRP A 206 8.39 -3.94 16.64
N LEU A 207 7.88 -3.54 15.47
CA LEU A 207 6.64 -2.76 15.34
C LEU A 207 5.46 -3.50 15.97
N ARG A 208 5.32 -4.81 15.71
CA ARG A 208 4.31 -5.67 16.31
C ARG A 208 4.35 -5.61 17.83
N THR A 209 5.54 -5.77 18.42
CA THR A 209 5.75 -5.68 19.88
C THR A 209 5.39 -4.30 20.43
N PHE A 210 5.74 -3.23 19.72
CA PHE A 210 5.38 -1.86 20.08
C PHE A 210 3.86 -1.67 20.10
N LEU A 211 3.15 -2.09 19.05
CA LEU A 211 1.71 -1.94 18.92
C LEU A 211 0.93 -2.81 19.93
N GLN A 212 1.44 -3.98 20.30
CA GLN A 212 0.88 -4.81 21.37
C GLN A 212 0.94 -4.13 22.74
N ASN A 213 1.99 -3.37 23.01
CA ASN A 213 2.20 -2.68 24.28
C ASN A 213 1.57 -1.28 24.30
N HIS A 214 1.10 -0.77 23.17
CA HIS A 214 0.46 0.53 23.09
C HIS A 214 -0.86 0.56 23.88
N THR A 215 -1.01 1.53 24.79
CA THR A 215 -2.17 1.65 25.70
C THR A 215 -3.30 2.50 25.11
N GLY A 216 -2.99 3.38 24.18
CA GLY A 216 -3.98 4.19 23.47
C GLY A 216 -4.84 3.39 22.51
N GLY A 217 -5.70 4.09 21.76
CA GLY A 217 -6.45 3.47 20.66
C GLY A 217 -5.58 3.23 19.44
N LEU A 218 -5.84 2.15 18.71
CA LEU A 218 -5.15 1.82 17.45
C LEU A 218 -6.17 1.45 16.38
N VAL A 219 -6.01 2.03 15.19
CA VAL A 219 -6.62 1.51 13.95
C VAL A 219 -5.52 1.23 12.95
N VAL A 220 -5.48 0.03 12.43
CA VAL A 220 -4.46 -0.39 11.45
C VAL A 220 -5.13 -0.96 10.19
N ILE A 221 -4.66 -0.50 9.03
CA ILE A 221 -4.87 -1.15 7.74
C ILE A 221 -3.57 -1.86 7.43
N SER A 222 -3.62 -3.17 7.19
CA SER A 222 -2.43 -3.93 6.79
C SER A 222 -2.82 -5.15 5.96
N HIS A 223 -1.93 -5.54 5.06
CA HIS A 223 -1.97 -6.82 4.35
C HIS A 223 -1.13 -7.90 5.05
N ASN A 224 -0.35 -7.54 6.07
CA ASN A 224 0.43 -8.48 6.87
C ASN A 224 -0.50 -9.20 7.87
N VAL A 225 -0.77 -10.47 7.59
CA VAL A 225 -1.68 -11.30 8.38
C VAL A 225 -1.17 -11.53 9.80
N GLU A 226 0.15 -11.72 9.98
CA GLU A 226 0.76 -11.96 11.29
C GLU A 226 0.61 -10.74 12.20
N LEU A 227 0.84 -9.53 11.65
CA LEU A 227 0.60 -8.29 12.40
C LEU A 227 -0.86 -8.20 12.86
N LEU A 228 -1.81 -8.49 11.96
CA LEU A 228 -3.23 -8.42 12.31
C LEU A 228 -3.62 -9.45 13.36
N ASP A 229 -3.12 -10.68 13.24
CA ASP A 229 -3.45 -11.76 14.19
C ASP A 229 -2.93 -11.49 15.61
N ASP A 230 -1.71 -10.98 15.71
CA ASP A 230 -1.04 -10.72 16.98
C ASP A 230 -1.49 -9.42 17.67
N VAL A 231 -1.92 -8.41 16.91
CA VAL A 231 -2.20 -7.08 17.46
C VAL A 231 -3.70 -6.80 17.60
N VAL A 232 -4.53 -7.27 16.66
CA VAL A 232 -5.93 -6.83 16.53
C VAL A 232 -6.86 -7.56 17.49
N ASN A 233 -7.69 -6.79 18.22
CA ASN A 233 -8.74 -7.34 19.09
C ASN A 233 -10.17 -7.04 18.61
N ARG A 234 -10.31 -6.15 17.59
CA ARG A 234 -11.59 -5.79 16.95
C ARG A 234 -11.37 -5.62 15.45
N VAL A 235 -12.36 -5.92 14.64
CA VAL A 235 -12.28 -5.73 13.18
C VAL A 235 -13.44 -4.88 12.70
N TRP A 236 -13.13 -3.87 11.90
CA TRP A 236 -14.10 -3.11 11.13
C TRP A 236 -13.99 -3.53 9.66
N PHE A 237 -15.02 -4.15 9.15
CA PHE A 237 -15.09 -4.55 7.75
C PHE A 237 -15.90 -3.53 6.96
N LEU A 238 -15.26 -2.84 6.01
CA LEU A 238 -15.94 -1.94 5.08
C LEU A 238 -16.47 -2.72 3.89
N ASP A 239 -17.79 -2.77 3.76
CA ASP A 239 -18.47 -3.39 2.62
C ASP A 239 -18.63 -2.35 1.49
N ALA A 240 -17.79 -2.43 0.47
CA ALA A 240 -17.80 -1.51 -0.67
C ALA A 240 -19.09 -1.54 -1.51
N VAL A 241 -19.92 -2.57 -1.35
CA VAL A 241 -21.17 -2.77 -2.09
C VAL A 241 -22.33 -2.12 -1.37
N ARG A 242 -22.45 -2.41 -0.07
CA ARG A 242 -23.51 -1.85 0.77
C ARG A 242 -23.19 -0.42 1.23
N GLY A 243 -21.91 -0.03 1.18
CA GLY A 243 -21.45 1.23 1.74
C GLY A 243 -21.59 1.27 3.27
N GLU A 244 -21.51 0.12 3.94
CA GLU A 244 -21.68 -0.04 5.39
C GLU A 244 -20.40 -0.56 6.05
N ALA A 245 -20.30 -0.39 7.37
CA ALA A 245 -19.23 -0.98 8.19
C ALA A 245 -19.80 -2.05 9.12
N ASP A 246 -19.35 -3.27 8.96
CA ASP A 246 -19.64 -4.34 9.90
C ASP A 246 -18.57 -4.34 11.02
N VAL A 247 -18.99 -4.24 12.28
CA VAL A 247 -18.10 -4.20 13.46
C VAL A 247 -18.07 -5.57 14.13
N TYR A 248 -16.89 -6.19 14.17
CA TYR A 248 -16.65 -7.48 14.83
C TYR A 248 -15.81 -7.25 16.10
N ASN A 249 -16.39 -7.55 17.28
CA ASN A 249 -15.69 -7.46 18.56
C ASN A 249 -14.99 -8.78 18.87
N MET A 250 -14.01 -9.15 18.04
CA MET A 250 -13.27 -10.41 18.16
C MET A 250 -11.89 -10.29 17.53
N SER A 251 -10.97 -11.21 17.87
CA SER A 251 -9.63 -11.30 17.28
C SER A 251 -9.68 -11.65 15.80
N TRP A 252 -8.58 -11.41 15.11
CA TRP A 252 -8.45 -11.59 13.67
C TRP A 252 -8.85 -13.01 13.21
N GLN A 253 -8.31 -14.06 13.85
CA GLN A 253 -8.62 -15.46 13.48
C GLN A 253 -10.11 -15.77 13.60
N LYS A 254 -10.72 -15.38 14.72
CA LYS A 254 -12.17 -15.58 14.93
C LYS A 254 -13.01 -14.82 13.90
N TYR A 255 -12.56 -13.62 13.49
CA TYR A 255 -13.20 -12.87 12.42
C TYR A 255 -13.16 -13.63 11.10
N LEU A 256 -12.01 -14.22 10.72
CA LEU A 256 -11.89 -15.01 9.50
C LEU A 256 -12.87 -16.19 9.49
N ASP A 257 -12.98 -16.92 10.60
CA ASP A 257 -13.92 -18.05 10.74
C ASP A 257 -15.38 -17.59 10.66
N ALA A 258 -15.72 -16.49 11.35
CA ALA A 258 -17.06 -15.90 11.30
C ALA A 258 -17.40 -15.42 9.87
N ARG A 259 -16.45 -14.80 9.19
CA ARG A 259 -16.59 -14.32 7.81
C ARG A 259 -16.82 -15.49 6.84
N ALA A 260 -16.04 -16.54 6.95
CA ALA A 260 -16.20 -17.75 6.14
C ALA A 260 -17.59 -18.38 6.32
N THR A 261 -18.06 -18.42 7.55
CA THR A 261 -19.39 -18.94 7.90
C THR A 261 -20.51 -18.06 7.31
N ASP A 262 -20.39 -16.73 7.45
CA ASP A 262 -21.36 -15.77 6.90
C ASP A 262 -21.40 -15.83 5.38
N GLU A 263 -20.24 -15.96 4.73
CA GLU A 263 -20.16 -16.10 3.27
C GLU A 263 -20.82 -17.39 2.77
N GLN A 264 -20.59 -18.51 3.47
CA GLN A 264 -21.30 -19.78 3.16
C GLN A 264 -22.81 -19.64 3.33
N ARG A 265 -23.27 -18.96 4.42
CA ARG A 265 -24.69 -18.70 4.64
C ARG A 265 -25.26 -17.86 3.50
N ARG A 266 -24.62 -16.76 3.14
CA ARG A 266 -25.03 -15.88 2.03
C ARG A 266 -25.09 -16.62 0.70
N ARG A 267 -24.08 -17.46 0.39
CA ARG A 267 -24.09 -18.30 -0.83
C ARG A 267 -25.28 -19.27 -0.85
N ARG A 268 -25.64 -19.88 0.30
CA ARG A 268 -26.83 -20.76 0.41
C ARG A 268 -28.14 -20.00 0.26
N GLU A 269 -28.26 -18.85 0.89
CA GLU A 269 -29.44 -17.96 0.79
C GLU A 269 -29.65 -17.52 -0.67
N ARG A 270 -28.58 -17.16 -1.37
CA ARG A 270 -28.57 -16.78 -2.78
C ARG A 270 -29.02 -17.95 -3.67
N ALA A 271 -28.39 -19.11 -3.54
CA ALA A 271 -28.78 -20.29 -4.30
C ALA A 271 -30.28 -20.63 -4.10
N ASN A 272 -30.78 -20.48 -2.87
CA ASN A 272 -32.19 -20.68 -2.56
C ASN A 272 -33.09 -19.62 -3.21
N ALA A 273 -32.68 -18.36 -3.21
CA ALA A 273 -33.43 -17.26 -3.84
C ALA A 273 -33.46 -17.41 -5.37
N GLU A 274 -32.32 -17.73 -6.00
CA GLU A 274 -32.25 -18.04 -7.45
C GLU A 274 -33.14 -19.22 -7.82
N LYS A 275 -33.14 -20.28 -7.03
CA LYS A 275 -34.02 -21.44 -7.23
C LYS A 275 -35.51 -21.06 -7.13
N LYS A 276 -35.87 -20.24 -6.13
CA LYS A 276 -37.23 -19.73 -5.98
C LYS A 276 -37.65 -18.82 -7.14
N ALA A 277 -36.78 -17.91 -7.57
CA ALA A 277 -37.03 -17.02 -8.71
C ALA A 277 -37.20 -17.80 -10.00
N SER A 278 -36.38 -18.81 -10.25
CA SER A 278 -36.51 -19.72 -11.39
C SER A 278 -37.82 -20.50 -11.38
N ALA A 279 -38.25 -21.00 -10.20
CA ALA A 279 -39.53 -21.68 -10.05
C ALA A 279 -40.71 -20.73 -10.34
N LEU A 280 -40.66 -19.49 -9.85
CA LEU A 280 -41.69 -18.47 -10.13
C LEU A 280 -41.78 -18.12 -11.62
N ARG A 281 -40.63 -17.98 -12.30
CA ARG A 281 -40.56 -17.76 -13.77
C ARG A 281 -41.19 -18.92 -14.54
N THR A 282 -40.85 -20.16 -14.16
CA THR A 282 -41.38 -21.38 -14.79
C THR A 282 -42.91 -21.47 -14.58
N GLN A 283 -43.38 -21.13 -13.37
CA GLN A 283 -44.81 -21.14 -13.08
C GLN A 283 -45.56 -20.01 -13.79
N ALA A 284 -44.98 -18.82 -13.90
CA ALA A 284 -45.54 -17.70 -14.65
C ALA A 284 -45.67 -18.03 -16.15
N ALA A 285 -44.64 -18.67 -16.73
CA ALA A 285 -44.66 -19.13 -18.12
C ALA A 285 -45.83 -20.13 -18.41
N LYS A 286 -46.06 -21.08 -17.47
CA LYS A 286 -47.17 -22.05 -17.58
C LYS A 286 -48.54 -21.36 -17.42
N MET A 287 -48.64 -20.28 -16.65
CA MET A 287 -49.90 -19.55 -16.43
C MET A 287 -50.20 -18.50 -17.51
N GLY A 288 -49.17 -17.91 -18.12
CA GLY A 288 -49.28 -16.86 -19.14
C GLY A 288 -50.02 -17.27 -20.42
N ALA A 289 -50.16 -18.58 -20.65
CA ALA A 289 -50.90 -19.14 -21.80
C ALA A 289 -52.46 -18.95 -21.66
N LYS A 290 -52.97 -18.51 -20.51
CA LYS A 290 -54.42 -18.31 -20.30
C LYS A 290 -54.72 -16.83 -19.96
N ALA A 291 -55.51 -16.13 -20.78
CA ALA A 291 -55.83 -14.71 -20.63
C ALA A 291 -56.35 -14.34 -19.23
N THR A 292 -57.12 -15.21 -18.60
CA THR A 292 -57.69 -15.01 -17.26
C THR A 292 -56.64 -15.04 -16.12
N LYS A 293 -55.42 -15.49 -16.39
CA LYS A 293 -54.34 -15.59 -15.39
C LYS A 293 -53.14 -14.69 -15.68
N ALA A 294 -53.24 -13.84 -16.71
CA ALA A 294 -52.15 -12.96 -17.15
C ALA A 294 -51.65 -12.02 -16.03
N VAL A 295 -52.54 -11.44 -15.24
CA VAL A 295 -52.18 -10.55 -14.12
C VAL A 295 -51.41 -11.31 -13.04
N ALA A 296 -51.82 -12.53 -12.71
CA ALA A 296 -51.14 -13.36 -11.72
C ALA A 296 -49.73 -13.78 -12.22
N ALA A 297 -49.58 -14.14 -13.48
CA ALA A 297 -48.32 -14.44 -14.10
C ALA A 297 -47.34 -13.23 -14.10
N GLN A 298 -47.88 -12.03 -14.40
CA GLN A 298 -47.10 -10.79 -14.37
C GLN A 298 -46.61 -10.42 -12.96
N ASN A 299 -47.46 -10.63 -11.93
CA ASN A 299 -47.05 -10.43 -10.55
C ASN A 299 -45.97 -11.42 -10.10
N MET A 300 -46.02 -12.67 -10.56
CA MET A 300 -44.95 -13.67 -10.28
C MET A 300 -43.64 -13.28 -10.95
N LEU A 301 -43.68 -12.78 -12.19
CA LEU A 301 -42.48 -12.29 -12.89
C LEU A 301 -41.85 -11.10 -12.17
N ARG A 302 -42.67 -10.09 -11.80
CA ARG A 302 -42.17 -8.94 -11.03
C ARG A 302 -41.56 -9.33 -9.69
N ARG A 303 -42.13 -10.33 -9.01
CA ARG A 303 -41.59 -10.86 -7.76
C ARG A 303 -40.26 -11.57 -8.00
N ALA A 304 -40.16 -12.38 -9.03
CA ALA A 304 -38.89 -13.05 -9.41
C ALA A 304 -37.81 -12.04 -9.83
N GLU A 305 -38.19 -11.00 -10.57
CA GLU A 305 -37.27 -9.91 -10.96
C GLU A 305 -36.76 -9.15 -9.75
N ARG A 306 -37.65 -8.79 -8.80
CA ARG A 306 -37.24 -8.13 -7.56
C ARG A 306 -36.29 -8.97 -6.72
N MET A 307 -36.59 -10.28 -6.57
CA MET A 307 -35.70 -11.22 -5.84
C MET A 307 -34.33 -11.35 -6.51
N ILE A 308 -34.24 -11.17 -7.82
CA ILE A 308 -32.97 -11.24 -8.55
C ILE A 308 -32.26 -9.89 -8.51
N ALA A 309 -32.97 -8.77 -8.59
CA ALA A 309 -32.39 -7.44 -8.47
C ALA A 309 -31.71 -7.24 -7.11
N GLU A 310 -32.35 -7.71 -6.03
CA GLU A 310 -31.75 -7.74 -4.67
C GLU A 310 -30.45 -8.57 -4.62
N LEU A 311 -30.27 -9.56 -5.54
CA LEU A 311 -29.04 -10.36 -5.66
C LEU A 311 -27.99 -9.75 -6.60
N ASP A 312 -28.42 -8.94 -7.57
CA ASP A 312 -27.52 -8.38 -8.59
C ASP A 312 -26.60 -7.29 -8.01
N ASP A 313 -27.02 -6.57 -6.99
CA ASP A 313 -26.16 -5.66 -6.23
C ASP A 313 -24.97 -6.39 -5.58
N GLU A 314 -25.14 -7.66 -5.20
CA GLU A 314 -24.04 -8.51 -4.72
C GLU A 314 -23.14 -9.04 -5.85
N ARG A 315 -23.66 -9.23 -7.08
CA ARG A 315 -22.88 -9.71 -8.23
C ARG A 315 -21.82 -8.73 -8.72
N VAL A 316 -22.07 -7.44 -8.57
CA VAL A 316 -21.09 -6.40 -8.95
C VAL A 316 -19.85 -6.47 -8.04
N ALA A 317 -20.00 -6.97 -6.81
CA ALA A 317 -18.93 -7.09 -5.84
C ALA A 317 -17.95 -8.24 -6.11
N ASP A 318 -18.40 -9.31 -6.73
CA ASP A 318 -17.58 -10.51 -6.99
C ASP A 318 -16.77 -10.42 -8.30
N LYS A 319 -16.82 -9.30 -9.00
CA LYS A 319 -16.00 -9.09 -10.19
C LYS A 319 -14.57 -8.77 -9.76
N VAL A 320 -13.70 -9.76 -9.86
CA VAL A 320 -12.25 -9.59 -9.79
C VAL A 320 -11.74 -9.40 -11.22
N ALA A 321 -10.76 -8.52 -11.40
CA ALA A 321 -10.11 -8.33 -12.68
C ALA A 321 -9.52 -9.68 -13.15
N LYS A 322 -9.94 -10.19 -14.31
CA LYS A 322 -9.31 -11.37 -14.89
C LYS A 322 -8.02 -10.96 -15.57
N ILE A 323 -6.92 -11.02 -14.82
CA ILE A 323 -5.59 -10.67 -15.31
C ILE A 323 -5.04 -11.82 -16.12
N ARG A 324 -4.67 -11.56 -17.38
CA ARG A 324 -3.93 -12.48 -18.24
C ARG A 324 -2.86 -11.69 -18.96
N PHE A 325 -1.61 -12.06 -18.77
CA PHE A 325 -0.54 -11.47 -19.56
C PHE A 325 -0.68 -11.86 -21.04
N PRO A 326 -0.30 -10.96 -21.96
CA PRO A 326 -0.47 -11.20 -23.39
C PRO A 326 0.47 -12.29 -23.88
N THR A 327 0.18 -12.82 -25.07
CA THR A 327 1.15 -13.66 -25.77
C THR A 327 2.39 -12.81 -26.07
N PRO A 328 3.59 -13.22 -25.61
CA PRO A 328 4.80 -12.44 -25.81
C PRO A 328 5.13 -12.27 -27.28
N ALA A 329 5.56 -11.07 -27.68
CA ALA A 329 6.03 -10.80 -29.04
C ALA A 329 7.22 -11.69 -29.40
N VAL A 330 7.39 -11.97 -30.67
CA VAL A 330 8.51 -12.78 -31.17
C VAL A 330 9.82 -12.05 -30.93
N CYS A 331 10.80 -12.74 -30.32
CA CYS A 331 12.13 -12.20 -30.03
C CYS A 331 13.23 -13.23 -30.34
N GLY A 332 14.48 -12.78 -30.29
CA GLY A 332 15.66 -13.64 -30.37
C GLY A 332 15.78 -14.60 -29.18
N ARG A 333 16.82 -15.44 -29.18
CA ARG A 333 17.08 -16.40 -28.09
C ARG A 333 17.34 -15.70 -26.76
N THR A 334 18.16 -14.65 -26.78
CA THR A 334 18.54 -13.86 -25.60
C THR A 334 18.11 -12.40 -25.85
N PRO A 335 16.88 -12.01 -25.48
CA PRO A 335 16.35 -10.68 -25.76
C PRO A 335 16.99 -9.56 -24.94
N LEU A 336 17.61 -9.86 -23.79
CA LEU A 336 18.24 -8.83 -22.95
C LEU A 336 19.47 -9.39 -22.24
N VAL A 337 20.58 -8.64 -22.27
CA VAL A 337 21.82 -9.00 -21.56
C VAL A 337 22.34 -7.76 -20.83
N GLY A 338 22.64 -7.91 -19.54
CA GLY A 338 23.42 -6.98 -18.75
C GLY A 338 24.83 -7.54 -18.58
N LYS A 339 25.87 -6.75 -18.85
CA LYS A 339 27.27 -7.15 -18.74
C LYS A 339 28.03 -6.24 -17.81
N GLY A 340 28.63 -6.80 -16.75
CA GLY A 340 29.50 -6.10 -15.82
C GLY A 340 28.83 -4.90 -15.16
N LEU A 341 27.52 -4.95 -14.90
CA LEU A 341 26.76 -3.84 -14.37
C LEU A 341 27.25 -3.47 -12.98
N THR A 342 27.61 -2.20 -12.80
CA THR A 342 28.08 -1.64 -11.53
C THR A 342 27.32 -0.38 -11.22
N LYS A 343 26.92 -0.20 -9.96
CA LYS A 343 26.22 1.00 -9.48
C LYS A 343 26.70 1.44 -8.12
N THR A 344 26.92 2.75 -7.99
CA THR A 344 27.30 3.43 -6.75
C THR A 344 26.44 4.68 -6.54
N TYR A 345 26.17 5.05 -5.30
CA TYR A 345 25.56 6.32 -4.95
C TYR A 345 26.51 7.09 -4.02
N GLY A 346 27.23 8.05 -4.59
CA GLY A 346 28.31 8.74 -3.88
C GLY A 346 29.43 7.78 -3.48
N SER A 347 29.65 7.57 -2.18
CA SER A 347 30.63 6.61 -1.65
C SER A 347 30.04 5.22 -1.37
N LEU A 348 28.74 5.04 -1.54
CA LEU A 348 28.07 3.77 -1.27
C LEU A 348 28.05 2.92 -2.54
N GLU A 349 28.80 1.83 -2.54
CA GLU A 349 28.73 0.78 -3.55
C GLU A 349 27.45 -0.04 -3.33
N ILE A 350 26.63 -0.17 -4.37
CA ILE A 350 25.38 -0.93 -4.33
C ILE A 350 25.61 -2.36 -4.83
N PHE A 351 26.19 -2.50 -6.01
CA PHE A 351 26.64 -3.76 -6.56
C PHE A 351 27.72 -3.52 -7.63
N THR A 352 28.55 -4.52 -7.84
CA THR A 352 29.68 -4.44 -8.79
C THR A 352 29.77 -5.68 -9.66
N GLY A 353 29.89 -5.45 -10.98
CA GLY A 353 30.20 -6.50 -11.95
C GLY A 353 29.10 -7.53 -12.19
N VAL A 354 27.82 -7.15 -12.05
CA VAL A 354 26.67 -8.06 -12.24
C VAL A 354 26.53 -8.41 -13.73
N ASP A 355 26.59 -9.70 -14.03
CA ASP A 355 26.33 -10.28 -15.35
C ASP A 355 24.98 -11.02 -15.32
N LEU A 356 24.09 -10.71 -16.25
CA LEU A 356 22.77 -11.33 -16.34
C LEU A 356 22.31 -11.46 -17.78
N ALA A 357 22.17 -12.69 -18.27
CA ALA A 357 21.57 -13.00 -19.57
C ALA A 357 20.12 -13.49 -19.40
N ILE A 358 19.19 -12.79 -20.01
CA ILE A 358 17.77 -13.15 -19.97
C ILE A 358 17.40 -13.81 -21.29
N ASP A 359 17.23 -15.13 -21.26
CA ASP A 359 16.84 -15.91 -22.39
C ASP A 359 15.31 -15.90 -22.57
N LYS A 360 14.84 -16.19 -23.78
CA LYS A 360 13.41 -16.31 -24.08
C LYS A 360 12.76 -17.34 -23.16
N GLY A 361 11.72 -16.90 -22.41
CA GLY A 361 10.98 -17.74 -21.47
C GLY A 361 11.72 -18.04 -20.17
N SER A 362 12.89 -17.46 -19.91
CA SER A 362 13.60 -17.64 -18.64
C SER A 362 12.84 -16.98 -17.48
N ARG A 363 12.95 -17.59 -16.31
CA ARG A 363 12.30 -17.15 -15.06
C ARG A 363 13.36 -16.96 -13.99
N VAL A 364 13.60 -15.71 -13.65
CA VAL A 364 14.69 -15.28 -12.74
C VAL A 364 14.08 -14.55 -11.57
N VAL A 365 14.52 -14.90 -10.35
CA VAL A 365 14.23 -14.14 -9.13
C VAL A 365 15.48 -13.40 -8.70
N VAL A 366 15.34 -12.13 -8.31
CA VAL A 366 16.44 -11.33 -7.74
C VAL A 366 16.20 -11.21 -6.24
N LEU A 367 17.14 -11.71 -5.46
CA LEU A 367 17.12 -11.73 -4.00
C LEU A 367 18.23 -10.85 -3.41
N GLY A 368 18.04 -10.41 -2.19
CA GLY A 368 18.98 -9.61 -1.42
C GLY A 368 18.28 -8.82 -0.33
N LEU A 369 19.00 -8.40 0.68
CA LEU A 369 18.45 -7.59 1.76
C LEU A 369 17.93 -6.23 1.27
N ASN A 370 17.16 -5.56 2.11
CA ASN A 370 16.70 -4.21 1.81
C ASN A 370 17.91 -3.26 1.63
N GLY A 371 17.92 -2.54 0.49
CA GLY A 371 19.04 -1.69 0.10
C GLY A 371 20.14 -2.39 -0.70
N ALA A 372 20.06 -3.69 -0.97
CA ALA A 372 21.02 -4.43 -1.80
C ALA A 372 20.97 -4.05 -3.30
N GLY A 373 20.06 -3.17 -3.71
CA GLY A 373 20.00 -2.66 -5.08
C GLY A 373 19.07 -3.41 -6.04
N LYS A 374 18.14 -4.23 -5.53
CA LYS A 374 17.16 -4.99 -6.34
C LYS A 374 16.41 -4.10 -7.33
N THR A 375 15.75 -3.07 -6.84
CA THR A 375 15.03 -2.06 -7.66
C THR A 375 15.97 -1.33 -8.62
N THR A 376 17.18 -0.97 -8.14
CA THR A 376 18.20 -0.30 -8.96
C THR A 376 18.62 -1.18 -10.15
N LEU A 377 18.83 -2.47 -9.93
CA LEU A 377 19.15 -3.41 -11.01
C LEU A 377 18.00 -3.48 -12.03
N LEU A 378 16.74 -3.57 -11.59
CA LEU A 378 15.59 -3.57 -12.50
C LEU A 378 15.47 -2.25 -13.27
N ARG A 379 15.70 -1.09 -12.64
CA ARG A 379 15.71 0.23 -13.30
C ARG A 379 16.79 0.34 -14.36
N ILE A 380 17.99 -0.19 -14.07
CA ILE A 380 19.08 -0.25 -15.05
C ILE A 380 18.69 -1.13 -16.22
N LEU A 381 18.19 -2.36 -15.97
CA LEU A 381 17.72 -3.26 -17.03
C LEU A 381 16.56 -2.68 -17.84
N ALA A 382 15.69 -1.88 -17.21
CA ALA A 382 14.61 -1.15 -17.87
C ALA A 382 15.08 0.07 -18.69
N GLY A 383 16.34 0.49 -18.52
CA GLY A 383 16.90 1.69 -19.16
C GLY A 383 16.40 3.01 -18.56
N THR A 384 15.74 2.99 -17.41
CA THR A 384 15.29 4.19 -16.69
C THR A 384 16.37 4.78 -15.79
N GLU A 385 17.42 4.01 -15.48
CA GLU A 385 18.59 4.45 -14.75
C GLU A 385 19.88 3.98 -15.46
N ALA A 386 20.94 4.81 -15.43
CA ALA A 386 22.21 4.45 -16.02
C ALA A 386 23.09 3.68 -15.02
N ALA A 387 23.75 2.62 -15.47
CA ALA A 387 24.83 2.00 -14.74
C ALA A 387 26.09 2.92 -14.76
N ASP A 388 26.90 2.86 -13.69
CA ASP A 388 28.17 3.61 -13.65
C ASP A 388 29.26 2.89 -14.45
N ALA A 389 29.21 1.55 -14.53
CA ALA A 389 30.02 0.75 -15.42
C ALA A 389 29.22 -0.44 -15.95
N GLY A 390 29.72 -1.06 -17.01
CA GLY A 390 29.02 -2.13 -17.71
C GLY A 390 28.12 -1.62 -18.83
N ALA A 391 27.37 -2.53 -19.45
CA ALA A 391 26.46 -2.19 -20.55
C ALA A 391 25.25 -3.11 -20.61
N ILE A 392 24.13 -2.57 -21.12
CA ILE A 392 22.95 -3.34 -21.46
C ILE A 392 22.93 -3.56 -22.98
N GLU A 393 22.81 -4.80 -23.38
CA GLU A 393 22.72 -5.20 -24.79
C GLU A 393 21.28 -5.70 -25.09
N PRO A 394 20.46 -4.89 -25.77
CA PRO A 394 19.16 -5.35 -26.23
C PRO A 394 19.32 -6.31 -27.41
N GLY A 395 18.71 -7.47 -27.29
CA GLY A 395 18.66 -8.47 -28.36
C GLY A 395 17.56 -8.16 -29.40
N HIS A 396 17.53 -8.98 -30.45
CA HIS A 396 16.57 -8.80 -31.55
C HIS A 396 15.12 -8.95 -31.07
N GLY A 397 14.29 -7.96 -31.39
CA GLY A 397 12.86 -7.96 -31.10
C GLY A 397 12.50 -7.78 -29.63
N LEU A 398 13.40 -7.25 -28.81
CA LEU A 398 13.09 -6.95 -27.41
C LEU A 398 11.87 -6.01 -27.30
N LYS A 399 10.86 -6.47 -26.56
CA LYS A 399 9.77 -5.65 -26.05
C LYS A 399 9.75 -5.80 -24.54
N LEU A 400 10.17 -4.74 -23.86
CA LEU A 400 10.32 -4.73 -22.40
C LEU A 400 9.06 -4.21 -21.76
N GLY A 401 8.58 -4.89 -20.72
CA GLY A 401 7.55 -4.41 -19.80
C GLY A 401 8.15 -4.23 -18.42
N TYR A 402 8.05 -3.04 -17.84
CA TYR A 402 8.55 -2.75 -16.50
C TYR A 402 7.43 -2.36 -15.57
N PHE A 403 7.33 -3.06 -14.44
CA PHE A 403 6.42 -2.74 -13.35
C PHE A 403 7.25 -2.25 -12.15
N ALA A 404 7.13 -0.95 -11.86
CA ALA A 404 7.88 -0.30 -10.79
C ALA A 404 7.13 -0.36 -9.45
N GLN A 405 7.84 -0.50 -8.36
CA GLN A 405 7.31 -0.60 -7.00
C GLN A 405 6.46 0.62 -6.59
N GLU A 406 6.90 1.84 -6.90
CA GLU A 406 6.25 3.11 -6.51
C GLU A 406 5.30 3.66 -7.59
N HIS A 407 4.91 2.84 -8.57
CA HIS A 407 4.07 3.26 -9.71
C HIS A 407 4.69 4.41 -10.56
N ASP A 408 6.02 4.55 -10.56
CA ASP A 408 6.76 5.57 -11.32
C ASP A 408 6.48 5.54 -12.83
N THR A 409 5.91 4.43 -13.32
CA THR A 409 5.49 4.27 -14.73
C THR A 409 4.15 4.94 -15.04
N ILE A 410 3.43 5.44 -14.03
CA ILE A 410 2.14 6.10 -14.19
C ILE A 410 2.34 7.61 -14.12
N ASP A 411 1.92 8.32 -15.17
CA ASP A 411 1.80 9.78 -15.12
C ASP A 411 0.55 10.17 -14.31
N GLY A 412 0.76 10.70 -13.11
CA GLY A 412 -0.31 11.10 -12.21
C GLY A 412 -1.16 12.27 -12.71
N LEU A 413 -0.62 13.11 -13.62
CA LEU A 413 -1.34 14.23 -14.20
C LEU A 413 -2.21 13.79 -15.39
N ALA A 414 -1.79 12.74 -16.10
CA ALA A 414 -2.53 12.16 -17.21
C ALA A 414 -3.73 11.35 -16.70
N SER A 415 -4.76 11.24 -17.52
CA SER A 415 -5.92 10.39 -17.23
C SER A 415 -5.58 8.90 -17.26
N VAL A 416 -6.46 8.08 -16.69
CA VAL A 416 -6.36 6.60 -16.81
C VAL A 416 -6.28 6.18 -18.27
N TRP A 417 -7.10 6.80 -19.15
CA TRP A 417 -7.10 6.53 -20.58
C TRP A 417 -5.79 6.89 -21.26
N GLU A 418 -5.22 8.06 -20.96
CA GLU A 418 -3.96 8.51 -21.55
C GLU A 418 -2.79 7.61 -21.14
N ASN A 419 -2.74 7.19 -19.87
CA ASN A 419 -1.71 6.25 -19.37
C ASN A 419 -1.72 4.93 -20.15
N ILE A 420 -2.90 4.30 -20.34
CA ILE A 420 -2.98 3.03 -21.09
C ILE A 420 -2.63 3.22 -22.57
N ARG A 421 -3.01 4.35 -23.14
CA ARG A 421 -2.70 4.67 -24.52
C ARG A 421 -1.20 4.86 -24.76
N HIS A 422 -0.49 5.46 -23.80
CA HIS A 422 0.97 5.58 -23.81
C HIS A 422 1.65 4.20 -23.73
N ALA A 423 1.13 3.31 -22.89
CA ALA A 423 1.69 1.96 -22.74
C ALA A 423 1.53 1.09 -24.00
N ALA A 424 0.50 1.34 -24.81
CA ALA A 424 0.19 0.54 -26.01
C ALA A 424 -0.34 1.41 -27.16
N PRO A 425 0.51 2.24 -27.80
CA PRO A 425 0.09 3.20 -28.82
C PRO A 425 -0.46 2.52 -30.08
N ASP A 426 -0.03 1.31 -30.39
CA ASP A 426 -0.41 0.56 -31.58
C ASP A 426 -1.71 -0.27 -31.40
N THR A 427 -2.24 -0.35 -30.17
CA THR A 427 -3.45 -1.14 -29.86
C THR A 427 -4.72 -0.33 -30.13
N GLY A 428 -5.74 -1.00 -30.67
CA GLY A 428 -7.01 -0.36 -31.01
C GLY A 428 -7.77 0.15 -29.79
N GLU A 429 -8.48 1.27 -29.92
CA GLU A 429 -9.23 1.91 -28.84
C GLU A 429 -10.24 0.97 -28.18
N GLN A 430 -10.97 0.19 -28.97
CA GLN A 430 -11.97 -0.74 -28.44
C GLN A 430 -11.34 -1.86 -27.60
N GLU A 431 -10.16 -2.31 -27.99
CA GLU A 431 -9.40 -3.35 -27.28
C GLU A 431 -8.87 -2.79 -25.94
N LEU A 432 -8.31 -1.57 -25.94
CA LEU A 432 -7.85 -0.89 -24.72
C LEU A 432 -9.02 -0.61 -23.77
N ARG A 433 -10.18 -0.17 -24.26
CA ARG A 433 -11.38 0.01 -23.42
C ARG A 433 -11.87 -1.31 -22.82
N SER A 434 -11.84 -2.38 -23.60
CA SER A 434 -12.20 -3.72 -23.12
C SER A 434 -11.23 -4.21 -22.05
N LEU A 435 -9.94 -3.96 -22.25
CA LEU A 435 -8.89 -4.28 -21.28
C LEU A 435 -9.08 -3.49 -19.97
N LEU A 436 -9.25 -2.17 -20.05
CA LEU A 436 -9.52 -1.33 -18.87
C LEU A 436 -10.78 -1.79 -18.14
N GLY A 437 -11.83 -2.18 -18.87
CA GLY A 437 -13.03 -2.78 -18.30
C GLY A 437 -12.75 -4.09 -17.56
N ALA A 438 -11.86 -4.94 -18.08
CA ALA A 438 -11.42 -6.17 -17.40
C ALA A 438 -10.65 -5.86 -16.10
N PHE A 439 -9.91 -4.74 -16.06
CA PHE A 439 -9.23 -4.22 -14.87
C PHE A 439 -10.12 -3.32 -14.00
N MET A 440 -11.44 -3.33 -14.25
CA MET A 440 -12.46 -2.62 -13.47
C MET A 440 -12.44 -1.08 -13.60
N PHE A 441 -11.83 -0.55 -14.65
CA PHE A 441 -11.93 0.88 -14.98
C PHE A 441 -13.05 1.08 -15.99
N THR A 442 -14.10 1.79 -15.60
CA THR A 442 -15.30 1.97 -16.45
C THR A 442 -15.86 3.39 -16.35
N GLY A 443 -16.52 3.84 -17.42
CA GLY A 443 -17.25 5.11 -17.44
C GLY A 443 -16.36 6.32 -17.10
N PRO A 444 -16.79 7.20 -16.19
CA PRO A 444 -16.07 8.44 -15.85
C PRO A 444 -14.66 8.24 -15.26
N GLN A 445 -14.36 7.03 -14.75
CA GLN A 445 -13.04 6.72 -14.20
C GLN A 445 -11.93 6.78 -15.25
N LEU A 446 -12.27 6.60 -16.53
CA LEU A 446 -11.29 6.63 -17.61
C LEU A 446 -10.68 8.02 -17.81
N ASP A 447 -11.46 9.06 -17.54
CA ASP A 447 -11.10 10.46 -17.75
C ASP A 447 -10.50 11.13 -16.51
N GLN A 448 -10.48 10.43 -15.35
CA GLN A 448 -9.92 11.00 -14.12
C GLN A 448 -8.39 10.93 -14.12
N PRO A 449 -7.69 11.94 -13.54
CA PRO A 449 -6.24 11.91 -13.38
C PRO A 449 -5.79 10.69 -12.57
N ALA A 450 -4.77 9.98 -13.07
CA ALA A 450 -4.27 8.76 -12.41
C ALA A 450 -3.68 9.03 -11.02
N GLY A 451 -3.25 10.26 -10.73
CA GLY A 451 -2.80 10.67 -9.40
C GLY A 451 -3.87 10.56 -8.32
N THR A 452 -5.17 10.64 -8.70
CA THR A 452 -6.31 10.55 -7.77
C THR A 452 -6.71 9.12 -7.41
N LEU A 453 -6.13 8.13 -8.08
CA LEU A 453 -6.37 6.71 -7.84
C LEU A 453 -5.77 6.28 -6.48
N SER A 454 -6.44 5.34 -5.82
CA SER A 454 -5.87 4.62 -4.67
C SER A 454 -4.65 3.77 -5.10
N GLY A 455 -3.79 3.38 -4.15
CA GLY A 455 -2.62 2.54 -4.43
C GLY A 455 -2.98 1.27 -5.20
N GLY A 456 -4.01 0.54 -4.78
CA GLY A 456 -4.47 -0.66 -5.49
C GLY A 456 -5.06 -0.39 -6.88
N GLU A 457 -5.67 0.79 -7.12
CA GLU A 457 -6.12 1.19 -8.46
C GLU A 457 -4.93 1.56 -9.34
N LYS A 458 -3.92 2.24 -8.82
CA LYS A 458 -2.66 2.49 -9.52
C LYS A 458 -1.97 1.18 -9.91
N THR A 459 -1.90 0.21 -8.98
CA THR A 459 -1.37 -1.14 -9.29
C THR A 459 -2.12 -1.80 -10.44
N ARG A 460 -3.46 -1.76 -10.42
CA ARG A 460 -4.28 -2.31 -11.52
C ARG A 460 -4.05 -1.59 -12.84
N LEU A 461 -3.89 -0.25 -12.83
CA LEU A 461 -3.60 0.53 -14.03
C LEU A 461 -2.22 0.18 -14.61
N ALA A 462 -1.19 0.08 -13.78
CA ALA A 462 0.15 -0.35 -14.19
C ALA A 462 0.15 -1.76 -14.79
N LEU A 463 -0.56 -2.70 -14.15
CA LEU A 463 -0.74 -4.07 -14.68
C LEU A 463 -1.51 -4.08 -16.01
N ALA A 464 -2.53 -3.24 -16.16
CA ALA A 464 -3.25 -3.09 -17.43
C ALA A 464 -2.32 -2.57 -18.54
N GLY A 465 -1.47 -1.59 -18.25
CA GLY A 465 -0.43 -1.10 -19.15
C GLY A 465 0.54 -2.20 -19.57
N LEU A 466 0.99 -2.99 -18.59
CA LEU A 466 1.88 -4.12 -18.84
C LEU A 466 1.24 -5.17 -19.76
N VAL A 467 -0.03 -5.51 -19.51
CA VAL A 467 -0.80 -6.44 -20.37
C VAL A 467 -0.97 -5.88 -21.77
N ALA A 468 -1.22 -4.57 -21.91
CA ALA A 468 -1.38 -3.92 -23.21
C ALA A 468 -0.10 -3.91 -24.05
N SER A 469 1.08 -3.89 -23.42
CA SER A 469 2.38 -3.68 -24.08
C SER A 469 2.87 -4.85 -24.94
N THR A 470 2.25 -6.05 -24.88
CA THR A 470 2.70 -7.28 -25.54
C THR A 470 4.18 -7.60 -25.30
N ALA A 471 4.69 -7.25 -24.13
CA ALA A 471 6.09 -7.45 -23.77
C ALA A 471 6.51 -8.92 -23.89
N ASN A 472 7.78 -9.16 -24.19
CA ASN A 472 8.39 -10.50 -24.21
C ASN A 472 9.41 -10.71 -23.08
N VAL A 473 9.81 -9.61 -22.41
CA VAL A 473 10.55 -9.62 -21.15
C VAL A 473 9.80 -8.75 -20.16
N LEU A 474 9.42 -9.30 -19.02
CA LEU A 474 8.80 -8.59 -17.89
C LEU A 474 9.83 -8.39 -16.78
N LEU A 475 10.00 -7.15 -16.35
CA LEU A 475 10.72 -6.78 -15.15
C LEU A 475 9.69 -6.37 -14.10
N LEU A 476 9.57 -7.13 -13.02
CA LEU A 476 8.52 -6.96 -12.03
C LEU A 476 9.13 -6.67 -10.66
N ASP A 477 8.85 -5.48 -10.12
CA ASP A 477 9.29 -5.05 -8.80
C ASP A 477 8.12 -5.04 -7.84
N GLU A 478 8.02 -6.05 -6.97
CA GLU A 478 6.96 -6.25 -5.98
C GLU A 478 5.53 -6.19 -6.56
N PRO A 479 5.18 -6.99 -7.58
CA PRO A 479 3.92 -6.84 -8.30
C PRO A 479 2.67 -7.24 -7.49
N THR A 480 2.83 -7.90 -6.36
CA THR A 480 1.75 -8.32 -5.46
C THR A 480 1.49 -7.34 -4.33
N ASN A 481 2.36 -6.34 -4.13
CA ASN A 481 2.20 -5.34 -3.10
C ASN A 481 0.95 -4.47 -3.32
N ASN A 482 0.32 -4.06 -2.23
CA ASN A 482 -0.88 -3.22 -2.22
C ASN A 482 -2.11 -3.85 -2.93
N LEU A 483 -2.10 -5.16 -3.20
CA LEU A 483 -3.23 -5.89 -3.77
C LEU A 483 -4.05 -6.57 -2.67
N ASP A 484 -5.37 -6.53 -2.83
CA ASP A 484 -6.25 -7.39 -2.02
C ASP A 484 -6.03 -8.87 -2.39
N PRO A 485 -6.37 -9.83 -1.49
CA PRO A 485 -6.08 -11.25 -1.70
C PRO A 485 -6.61 -11.81 -3.03
N ALA A 486 -7.77 -11.31 -3.48
CA ALA A 486 -8.38 -11.79 -4.72
C ALA A 486 -7.65 -11.25 -5.96
N SER A 487 -7.23 -9.98 -5.94
CA SER A 487 -6.41 -9.38 -7.00
C SER A 487 -5.00 -9.99 -7.04
N ARG A 488 -4.40 -10.27 -5.85
CA ARG A 488 -3.12 -10.96 -5.74
C ARG A 488 -3.16 -12.33 -6.43
N GLU A 489 -4.18 -13.16 -6.15
CA GLU A 489 -4.32 -14.48 -6.78
C GLU A 489 -4.41 -14.41 -8.32
N GLN A 490 -5.06 -13.37 -8.86
CA GLN A 490 -5.12 -13.17 -10.31
C GLN A 490 -3.75 -12.83 -10.93
N VAL A 491 -2.92 -12.07 -10.22
CA VAL A 491 -1.53 -11.79 -10.65
C VAL A 491 -0.70 -13.07 -10.62
N LEU A 492 -0.84 -13.89 -9.56
CA LEU A 492 -0.17 -15.18 -9.45
C LEU A 492 -0.56 -16.13 -10.59
N ASP A 493 -1.85 -16.21 -10.92
CA ASP A 493 -2.33 -17.00 -12.05
C ASP A 493 -1.81 -16.49 -13.40
N ALA A 494 -1.72 -15.17 -13.56
CA ALA A 494 -1.14 -14.57 -14.75
C ALA A 494 0.36 -14.90 -14.89
N LEU A 495 1.13 -14.84 -13.78
CA LEU A 495 2.54 -15.23 -13.75
C LEU A 495 2.74 -16.71 -14.13
N ARG A 496 1.93 -17.63 -13.56
CA ARG A 496 1.96 -19.07 -13.89
C ARG A 496 1.75 -19.33 -15.38
N SER A 497 0.86 -18.57 -16.01
CA SER A 497 0.45 -18.79 -17.41
C SER A 497 1.29 -18.06 -18.45
N TYR A 498 2.11 -17.09 -18.04
CA TYR A 498 2.90 -16.28 -18.96
C TYR A 498 4.05 -17.07 -19.60
N GLN A 499 4.23 -16.91 -20.92
CA GLN A 499 5.20 -17.67 -21.72
C GLN A 499 6.47 -16.88 -22.10
N GLY A 500 6.54 -15.60 -21.75
CA GLY A 500 7.73 -14.76 -21.95
C GLY A 500 8.74 -14.90 -20.81
N ALA A 501 9.84 -14.17 -20.92
CA ALA A 501 10.84 -14.09 -19.87
C ALA A 501 10.34 -13.18 -18.73
N VAL A 502 10.68 -13.54 -17.48
CA VAL A 502 10.33 -12.75 -16.28
C VAL A 502 11.54 -12.62 -15.38
N VAL A 503 11.82 -11.40 -14.95
CA VAL A 503 12.72 -11.09 -13.82
C VAL A 503 11.87 -10.51 -12.72
N LEU A 504 11.83 -11.18 -11.58
CA LEU A 504 10.96 -10.86 -10.44
C LEU A 504 11.78 -10.47 -9.22
N VAL A 505 11.48 -9.34 -8.64
CA VAL A 505 11.85 -8.96 -7.26
C VAL A 505 10.59 -9.12 -6.42
N THR A 506 10.66 -9.88 -5.34
CA THR A 506 9.50 -10.06 -4.45
C THR A 506 9.93 -10.54 -3.06
N HIS A 507 9.14 -10.11 -2.05
CA HIS A 507 9.15 -10.64 -0.69
C HIS A 507 7.97 -11.62 -0.47
N ASP A 508 7.18 -11.91 -1.51
CA ASP A 508 6.03 -12.80 -1.47
C ASP A 508 6.42 -14.21 -1.93
N PRO A 509 6.52 -15.20 -1.00
CA PRO A 509 6.84 -16.58 -1.37
C PRO A 509 5.86 -17.17 -2.40
N GLY A 510 4.57 -16.78 -2.32
CA GLY A 510 3.56 -17.22 -3.29
C GLY A 510 3.81 -16.69 -4.70
N ALA A 511 4.39 -15.48 -4.84
CA ALA A 511 4.76 -14.93 -6.14
C ALA A 511 5.97 -15.67 -6.75
N ALA A 512 6.95 -16.02 -5.93
CA ALA A 512 8.09 -16.82 -6.37
C ALA A 512 7.64 -18.23 -6.76
N GLU A 513 6.80 -18.90 -5.97
CA GLU A 513 6.22 -20.21 -6.31
C GLU A 513 5.41 -20.16 -7.62
N ALA A 514 4.60 -19.11 -7.79
CA ALA A 514 3.80 -18.92 -9.00
C ALA A 514 4.67 -18.71 -10.25
N LEU A 515 5.81 -18.06 -10.09
CA LEU A 515 6.78 -17.87 -11.18
C LEU A 515 7.44 -19.18 -11.58
N ASP A 516 7.66 -20.13 -10.65
CA ASP A 516 8.44 -21.35 -10.84
C ASP A 516 9.83 -21.05 -11.42
N PRO A 517 10.69 -20.34 -10.64
CA PRO A 517 11.94 -19.79 -11.15
C PRO A 517 12.94 -20.89 -11.48
N GLN A 518 13.79 -20.62 -12.47
CA GLN A 518 14.89 -21.51 -12.87
C GLN A 518 16.22 -21.04 -12.29
N ARG A 519 16.35 -19.72 -12.09
CA ARG A 519 17.58 -19.06 -11.66
C ARG A 519 17.29 -18.00 -10.61
N VAL A 520 18.30 -17.75 -9.79
CA VAL A 520 18.31 -16.69 -8.78
C VAL A 520 19.54 -15.81 -8.97
N VAL A 521 19.37 -14.52 -8.80
CA VAL A 521 20.48 -13.55 -8.73
C VAL A 521 20.55 -13.01 -7.32
N LEU A 522 21.66 -13.16 -6.67
CA LEU A 522 21.91 -12.70 -5.31
C LEU A 522 22.62 -11.34 -5.31
N LEU A 523 22.03 -10.34 -4.69
CA LEU A 523 22.64 -9.02 -4.52
C LEU A 523 23.07 -8.82 -3.06
N PRO A 524 24.16 -8.07 -2.79
CA PRO A 524 24.93 -7.22 -3.74
C PRO A 524 25.98 -7.94 -4.58
N ASP A 525 26.28 -9.22 -4.31
CA ASP A 525 27.42 -9.92 -4.90
C ASP A 525 27.26 -10.21 -6.41
N GLY A 526 26.04 -10.08 -6.94
CA GLY A 526 25.74 -10.34 -8.34
C GLY A 526 25.87 -11.80 -8.76
N THR A 527 25.89 -12.72 -7.78
CA THR A 527 26.05 -14.15 -8.04
C THR A 527 24.79 -14.73 -8.64
N GLU A 528 24.91 -15.44 -9.75
CA GLU A 528 23.82 -16.18 -10.37
C GLU A 528 23.90 -17.66 -9.98
N ASP A 529 22.78 -18.26 -9.55
CA ASP A 529 22.68 -19.67 -9.19
C ASP A 529 21.36 -20.28 -9.71
N TYR A 530 21.29 -21.61 -9.68
CA TYR A 530 20.04 -22.32 -9.97
C TYR A 530 19.11 -22.23 -8.76
N TRP A 531 17.81 -22.09 -9.05
CA TRP A 531 16.81 -22.04 -8.00
C TRP A 531 16.76 -23.34 -7.19
N SER A 532 16.76 -23.23 -5.86
CA SER A 532 16.53 -24.31 -4.91
C SER A 532 15.56 -23.87 -3.81
N GLU A 533 14.99 -24.84 -3.08
CA GLU A 533 14.07 -24.53 -1.97
C GLU A 533 14.73 -23.74 -0.83
N GLU A 534 16.04 -23.81 -0.68
CA GLU A 534 16.81 -23.05 0.31
C GLU A 534 16.67 -21.52 0.08
N TYR A 535 16.49 -21.08 -1.15
CA TYR A 535 16.27 -19.68 -1.47
C TYR A 535 14.87 -19.16 -1.08
N ARG A 536 13.93 -20.07 -0.78
CA ARG A 536 12.61 -19.70 -0.31
C ARG A 536 12.67 -19.00 1.06
N ASP A 537 13.49 -19.50 1.97
CA ASP A 537 13.67 -18.90 3.29
C ASP A 537 14.29 -17.50 3.19
N LEU A 538 15.14 -17.27 2.17
CA LEU A 538 15.72 -15.96 1.89
C LEU A 538 14.68 -14.94 1.36
N ILE A 539 13.61 -15.38 0.71
CA ILE A 539 12.52 -14.48 0.28
C ILE A 539 11.81 -13.89 1.50
N GLU A 540 11.56 -14.70 2.53
CA GLU A 540 10.89 -14.26 3.76
C GLU A 540 11.77 -13.34 4.62
N LEU A 541 13.09 -13.46 4.49
CA LEU A 541 14.09 -12.65 5.22
C LEU A 541 14.49 -11.36 4.47
N ALA A 542 14.29 -11.33 3.17
CA ALA A 542 14.75 -10.25 2.29
C ALA A 542 13.79 -9.07 2.28
#